data_abbcda3e5fdb776ae97331a685219ada
#
_entry.id   abbcda3e5fdb776ae97331a685219ada
#
_cell.length_a   1.000
_cell.length_b   1.000
_cell.length_c   1.000
_cell.angle_alpha   90.00
_cell.angle_beta   90.00
_cell.angle_gamma   90.00
#
_symmetry.space_group_name_H-M   'P 1'
#
loop_
_entity.id
_entity.type
_entity.pdbx_description
1 polymer ?
#
loop_
_entity_poly.entity_id
_entity_poly.type
_entity_poly.pdbx_seq_one_letter_code
_entity_poly.pdbx_strand_id
1 'polypeptide(L)'
;MKIRHMLGLMALLCTFACGTSEDFNPSDYVNPNLGTVHSRWFFYTPAARPFGMAKLGASTNGTYGNVQGWEAVGYEDGHTSIDGFPCLHEFQVGGVSLMPVTGELKTIPGSMENPDEGFRSRFDKADEHARPGYYTVVLKDYGVKAELTATDRVGFQRYTFPESDQSRIIFNIGNRQGESGPIVDSYIKMIDPQTVEGYVISEPTYVQKYQAGATVPMYFYAVLDTPAESASVFHQGGEVSEADQINGAGAMMALNFKTKAGDKINVKVGLSYTSIDNAKLNLETEASDLTFDEALADAEEIWEESLSRVKVYGGSEDSKIKFYTGLYHAILGRG
;
A
#
# COMPACT_ATOMS: atom_id res chain seq x y z
N MET A 1 -68.08 63.82 -6.82
CA MET A 1 -66.83 63.44 -7.56
C MET A 1 -65.93 62.70 -6.56
N LYS A 2 -65.93 61.38 -6.56
CA LYS A 2 -65.19 60.56 -5.59
C LYS A 2 -63.98 59.88 -6.31
N ILE A 3 -62.75 60.26 -5.94
CA ILE A 3 -61.54 59.71 -6.45
C ILE A 3 -61.21 58.48 -5.57
N ARG A 4 -61.20 57.29 -6.18
CA ARG A 4 -60.77 56.03 -5.54
C ARG A 4 -59.28 55.87 -5.77
N HIS A 5 -58.51 55.86 -4.70
CA HIS A 5 -57.10 55.46 -4.73
C HIS A 5 -57.02 53.93 -4.73
N MET A 6 -56.41 53.38 -5.76
CA MET A 6 -56.08 51.98 -5.89
C MET A 6 -54.62 51.82 -5.42
N LEU A 7 -54.42 51.29 -4.22
CA LEU A 7 -53.07 50.83 -3.75
C LEU A 7 -52.78 49.49 -4.41
N GLY A 8 -51.79 49.45 -5.26
CA GLY A 8 -51.21 48.24 -5.80
C GLY A 8 -50.22 47.66 -4.79
N LEU A 9 -50.50 46.48 -4.23
CA LEU A 9 -49.61 45.69 -3.38
C LEU A 9 -48.67 44.92 -4.28
N MET A 10 -47.41 45.34 -4.36
CA MET A 10 -46.35 44.66 -5.10
C MET A 10 -45.75 43.58 -4.18
N ALA A 11 -46.19 42.33 -4.31
CA ALA A 11 -45.60 41.19 -3.62
C ALA A 11 -44.25 40.84 -4.24
N LEU A 12 -43.19 41.13 -3.48
CA LEU A 12 -41.80 40.73 -3.83
C LEU A 12 -41.66 39.23 -3.52
N LEU A 13 -41.77 38.37 -4.53
CA LEU A 13 -41.42 36.95 -4.41
C LEU A 13 -39.89 36.83 -4.29
N CYS A 14 -39.37 36.72 -3.09
CA CYS A 14 -38.03 36.22 -2.87
C CYS A 14 -38.03 34.69 -3.14
N THR A 15 -37.69 34.30 -4.36
CA THR A 15 -37.31 32.90 -4.64
C THR A 15 -35.99 32.63 -3.95
N PHE A 16 -36.04 32.01 -2.79
CA PHE A 16 -34.88 31.30 -2.24
C PHE A 16 -34.57 30.16 -3.22
N ALA A 17 -33.56 30.37 -4.05
CA ALA A 17 -32.90 29.28 -4.74
C ALA A 17 -32.24 28.43 -3.63
N CYS A 18 -32.91 27.36 -3.22
CA CYS A 18 -32.30 26.27 -2.47
C CYS A 18 -31.33 25.65 -3.48
N GLY A 19 -30.10 26.16 -3.52
CA GLY A 19 -29.01 25.47 -4.17
C GLY A 19 -28.87 24.16 -3.41
N THR A 20 -29.08 23.04 -4.10
CA THR A 20 -28.61 21.73 -3.62
C THR A 20 -27.14 21.94 -3.29
N SER A 21 -26.77 21.84 -2.02
CA SER A 21 -25.38 21.73 -1.66
C SER A 21 -24.88 20.50 -2.42
N GLU A 22 -24.05 20.70 -3.45
CA GLU A 22 -23.24 19.60 -3.95
C GLU A 22 -22.58 19.00 -2.70
N ASP A 23 -22.75 17.70 -2.50
CA ASP A 23 -22.13 17.00 -1.39
C ASP A 23 -20.62 17.17 -1.54
N PHE A 24 -20.08 18.11 -0.76
CA PHE A 24 -18.67 18.45 -0.80
C PHE A 24 -17.89 17.33 -0.09
N ASN A 25 -17.21 16.51 -0.86
CA ASN A 25 -16.39 15.39 -0.38
C ASN A 25 -14.91 15.77 -0.47
N PRO A 26 -14.25 16.11 0.63
CA PRO A 26 -12.82 16.43 0.66
C PRO A 26 -11.90 15.39 0.05
N SER A 27 -12.22 14.10 0.14
CA SER A 27 -11.41 13.02 -0.42
C SER A 27 -11.29 13.12 -1.95
N ASP A 28 -12.28 13.69 -2.65
CA ASP A 28 -12.25 13.86 -4.10
C ASP A 28 -11.16 14.86 -4.56
N TYR A 29 -10.69 15.72 -3.64
CA TYR A 29 -9.61 16.68 -3.89
C TYR A 29 -8.22 16.15 -3.51
N VAL A 30 -8.11 14.92 -3.03
CA VAL A 30 -6.81 14.35 -2.69
C VAL A 30 -6.17 13.68 -3.90
N ASN A 31 -4.96 14.10 -4.23
CA ASN A 31 -4.14 13.43 -5.22
C ASN A 31 -2.89 12.84 -4.52
N PRO A 32 -2.87 11.54 -4.17
CA PRO A 32 -1.75 10.92 -3.49
C PRO A 32 -0.43 10.98 -4.27
N ASN A 33 -0.49 11.09 -5.60
CA ASN A 33 0.70 11.17 -6.45
C ASN A 33 1.35 12.56 -6.45
N LEU A 34 0.66 13.59 -5.94
CA LEU A 34 1.21 14.95 -5.91
C LEU A 34 2.40 15.02 -4.94
N GLY A 35 3.59 15.31 -5.47
CA GLY A 35 4.82 15.43 -4.70
C GLY A 35 5.69 14.17 -4.69
N THR A 36 5.34 13.12 -5.45
CA THR A 36 6.12 11.87 -5.53
C THR A 36 7.24 11.91 -6.57
N VAL A 37 7.36 12.96 -7.37
CA VAL A 37 8.50 13.18 -8.27
C VAL A 37 9.66 13.77 -7.49
N HIS A 38 10.81 13.07 -7.43
CA HIS A 38 12.00 13.46 -6.68
C HIS A 38 11.76 13.76 -5.20
N SER A 39 10.70 13.19 -4.63
CA SER A 39 10.30 13.51 -3.27
C SER A 39 10.77 12.49 -2.25
N ARG A 40 11.71 12.89 -1.42
CA ARG A 40 12.14 12.12 -0.25
C ARG A 40 11.30 12.36 1.00
N TRP A 41 10.31 13.24 0.93
CA TRP A 41 9.57 13.72 2.10
C TRP A 41 8.12 13.27 2.14
N PHE A 42 7.59 12.76 1.03
CA PHE A 42 6.21 12.31 0.93
C PHE A 42 6.16 10.80 0.86
N PHE A 43 5.42 10.22 1.79
CA PHE A 43 5.15 8.80 1.78
C PHE A 43 4.09 8.49 0.74
N TYR A 44 4.42 7.60 -0.20
CA TYR A 44 3.45 7.09 -1.16
C TYR A 44 2.88 5.77 -0.65
N THR A 45 1.99 5.88 0.31
CA THR A 45 1.28 4.74 0.92
C THR A 45 -0.22 5.02 0.90
N PRO A 46 -0.83 5.12 -0.29
CA PRO A 46 -2.24 5.50 -0.42
C PRO A 46 -3.19 4.52 0.26
N ALA A 47 -2.83 3.24 0.34
CA ALA A 47 -3.60 2.20 1.00
C ALA A 47 -3.25 2.11 2.50
N ALA A 48 -3.51 3.19 3.23
CA ALA A 48 -3.33 3.28 4.68
C ALA A 48 -4.50 4.06 5.28
N ARG A 49 -4.79 3.83 6.57
CA ARG A 49 -5.70 4.68 7.36
C ARG A 49 -4.97 5.90 7.93
N PRO A 50 -5.70 6.97 8.30
CA PRO A 50 -5.14 8.06 9.10
C PRO A 50 -4.43 7.53 10.34
N PHE A 51 -3.15 7.90 10.53
CA PHE A 51 -2.31 7.46 11.66
C PHE A 51 -2.10 5.94 11.77
N GLY A 52 -2.48 5.16 10.75
CA GLY A 52 -2.32 3.71 10.75
C GLY A 52 -0.85 3.29 10.68
N MET A 53 -0.52 2.14 11.32
CA MET A 53 0.79 1.49 11.22
C MET A 53 0.92 0.75 9.89
N ALA A 54 -0.14 0.07 9.43
CA ALA A 54 -0.15 -0.58 8.13
C ALA A 54 -0.22 0.48 7.02
N LYS A 55 0.88 0.60 6.24
CA LYS A 55 1.05 1.62 5.21
C LYS A 55 1.48 0.95 3.91
N LEU A 56 0.50 0.69 3.05
CA LEU A 56 0.69 -0.04 1.82
C LEU A 56 0.73 0.89 0.61
N GLY A 57 1.57 0.53 -0.33
CA GLY A 57 1.71 1.18 -1.62
C GLY A 57 2.59 0.35 -2.53
N ALA A 58 2.82 0.81 -3.75
CA ALA A 58 3.78 0.19 -4.64
C ALA A 58 5.21 0.59 -4.27
N SER A 59 6.15 -0.35 -4.38
CA SER A 59 7.58 -0.07 -4.42
C SER A 59 8.04 -0.11 -5.87
N THR A 60 8.62 0.99 -6.34
CA THR A 60 9.19 1.07 -7.69
C THR A 60 10.71 1.00 -7.67
N ASN A 61 11.32 1.31 -6.51
CA ASN A 61 12.75 1.18 -6.28
C ASN A 61 13.01 0.93 -4.80
N GLY A 62 12.87 -0.30 -4.36
CA GLY A 62 13.17 -0.73 -3.00
C GLY A 62 14.64 -0.59 -2.62
N THR A 63 15.53 -0.42 -3.61
CA THR A 63 16.95 -0.25 -3.36
C THR A 63 17.25 1.21 -3.02
N TYR A 64 17.76 1.43 -1.82
CA TYR A 64 18.29 2.73 -1.42
C TYR A 64 19.40 3.21 -2.36
N GLY A 65 19.42 4.49 -2.62
CA GLY A 65 20.47 5.08 -3.41
C GLY A 65 20.19 5.06 -4.89
N ASN A 66 18.99 5.44 -5.26
CA ASN A 66 18.84 6.06 -6.55
C ASN A 66 19.87 7.19 -6.70
N VAL A 67 20.07 7.70 -7.88
CA VAL A 67 21.06 8.74 -8.20
C VAL A 67 20.91 9.99 -7.31
N GLN A 68 19.72 10.20 -6.73
CA GLN A 68 19.38 11.29 -5.82
C GLN A 68 19.57 10.92 -4.33
N GLY A 69 19.69 9.64 -4.01
CA GLY A 69 20.04 9.13 -2.66
C GLY A 69 18.96 9.28 -1.60
N TRP A 70 17.69 9.47 -1.94
CA TRP A 70 16.71 9.91 -0.97
C TRP A 70 15.25 9.56 -1.23
N GLU A 71 14.94 8.46 -1.88
CA GLU A 71 13.54 7.99 -1.86
C GLU A 71 13.28 7.27 -0.54
N ALA A 72 12.65 7.99 0.38
CA ALA A 72 12.35 7.48 1.71
C ALA A 72 11.44 6.23 1.66
N VAL A 73 10.66 6.09 0.60
CA VAL A 73 9.62 5.06 0.50
C VAL A 73 9.71 4.20 -0.77
N GLY A 74 10.75 4.33 -1.56
CA GLY A 74 10.95 3.48 -2.74
C GLY A 74 9.93 3.65 -3.86
N TYR A 75 9.20 4.76 -3.93
CA TYR A 75 8.29 5.08 -5.03
C TYR A 75 8.60 6.44 -5.63
N GLU A 76 8.59 6.50 -6.95
CA GLU A 76 8.64 7.75 -7.73
C GLU A 76 7.68 7.67 -8.91
N ASP A 77 6.94 8.76 -9.17
CA ASP A 77 5.92 8.82 -10.21
C ASP A 77 6.47 8.64 -11.64
N GLY A 78 7.74 8.96 -11.86
CA GLY A 78 8.43 8.74 -13.14
C GLY A 78 8.83 7.30 -13.42
N HIS A 79 8.78 6.40 -12.44
CA HIS A 79 9.17 5.02 -12.59
C HIS A 79 8.12 4.20 -13.35
N THR A 80 8.56 3.15 -14.04
CA THR A 80 7.75 2.35 -14.97
C THR A 80 7.63 0.87 -14.60
N SER A 81 8.21 0.46 -13.47
CA SER A 81 8.11 -0.93 -12.99
C SER A 81 8.06 -0.99 -11.46
N ILE A 82 7.34 -1.99 -10.95
CA ILE A 82 7.09 -2.25 -9.53
C ILE A 82 7.84 -3.53 -9.14
N ASP A 83 8.51 -3.52 -7.98
CA ASP A 83 9.22 -4.68 -7.42
C ASP A 83 8.48 -5.35 -6.26
N GLY A 84 7.38 -4.77 -5.80
CA GLY A 84 6.53 -5.36 -4.78
C GLY A 84 5.57 -4.36 -4.11
N PHE A 85 4.78 -4.90 -3.20
CA PHE A 85 3.81 -4.17 -2.39
C PHE A 85 4.15 -4.35 -0.90
N PRO A 86 4.99 -3.48 -0.32
CA PRO A 86 5.30 -3.53 1.09
C PRO A 86 4.07 -3.25 1.96
N CYS A 87 3.96 -3.97 3.07
CA CYS A 87 2.88 -3.79 4.05
C CYS A 87 3.16 -2.66 5.04
N LEU A 88 4.43 -2.27 5.16
CA LEU A 88 4.86 -1.09 5.90
C LEU A 88 5.91 -0.37 5.06
N HIS A 89 5.57 0.83 4.62
CA HIS A 89 6.42 1.66 3.80
C HIS A 89 6.65 3.00 4.50
N GLU A 90 7.60 3.00 5.40
CA GLU A 90 7.94 4.13 6.27
C GLU A 90 9.40 4.55 6.11
N PHE A 91 9.66 5.81 6.45
CA PHE A 91 11.01 6.33 6.57
C PHE A 91 11.79 5.51 7.59
N GLN A 92 12.88 4.88 7.17
CA GLN A 92 13.80 4.06 7.97
C GLN A 92 13.23 2.71 8.46
N VAL A 93 12.04 2.35 8.11
CA VAL A 93 11.47 1.06 8.49
C VAL A 93 11.01 0.32 7.24
N GLY A 94 11.43 -0.91 7.09
CA GLY A 94 10.95 -1.84 6.09
C GLY A 94 10.31 -3.04 6.77
N GLY A 95 9.61 -3.83 6.00
CA GLY A 95 8.93 -5.01 6.49
C GLY A 95 8.80 -6.06 5.39
N VAL A 96 7.72 -6.80 5.43
CA VAL A 96 7.38 -7.77 4.39
C VAL A 96 6.81 -7.07 3.17
N SER A 97 7.34 -7.41 1.99
CA SER A 97 6.79 -6.98 0.70
C SER A 97 6.27 -8.19 -0.06
N LEU A 98 5.09 -8.06 -0.65
CA LEU A 98 4.48 -9.11 -1.44
C LEU A 98 4.55 -8.77 -2.93
N MET A 99 4.83 -9.78 -3.77
CA MET A 99 4.80 -9.62 -5.22
C MET A 99 4.09 -10.78 -5.89
N PRO A 100 2.92 -10.56 -6.52
CA PRO A 100 2.24 -11.59 -7.29
C PRO A 100 2.89 -11.72 -8.67
N VAL A 101 3.16 -12.95 -9.08
CA VAL A 101 3.81 -13.26 -10.36
C VAL A 101 3.17 -14.49 -11.01
N THR A 102 3.37 -14.63 -12.33
CA THR A 102 3.02 -15.83 -13.09
C THR A 102 4.21 -16.30 -13.93
N GLY A 103 4.23 -17.57 -14.31
CA GLY A 103 5.32 -18.12 -15.14
C GLY A 103 6.56 -18.50 -14.35
N GLU A 104 7.74 -18.40 -14.95
CA GLU A 104 9.00 -18.79 -14.33
C GLU A 104 9.31 -17.97 -13.06
N LEU A 105 9.70 -18.66 -11.99
CA LEU A 105 10.09 -18.02 -10.74
C LEU A 105 11.50 -17.43 -10.87
N LYS A 106 11.60 -16.12 -10.73
CA LYS A 106 12.86 -15.38 -10.65
C LYS A 106 13.21 -15.11 -9.20
N THR A 107 14.49 -15.20 -8.85
CA THR A 107 14.97 -15.13 -7.47
C THR A 107 15.60 -13.80 -7.06
N ILE A 108 15.53 -12.79 -7.96
CA ILE A 108 15.96 -11.42 -7.67
C ILE A 108 14.84 -10.44 -8.03
N PRO A 109 14.76 -9.27 -7.41
CA PRO A 109 13.80 -8.24 -7.80
C PRO A 109 14.01 -7.70 -9.22
N GLY A 110 15.23 -7.74 -9.73
CA GLY A 110 15.62 -7.02 -10.93
C GLY A 110 15.89 -5.53 -10.66
N SER A 111 16.27 -4.79 -11.70
CA SER A 111 16.52 -3.36 -11.62
C SER A 111 15.55 -2.56 -12.48
N MET A 112 15.53 -1.24 -12.31
CA MET A 112 14.76 -0.32 -13.15
C MET A 112 15.21 -0.37 -14.61
N GLU A 113 16.52 -0.52 -14.82
CA GLU A 113 17.15 -0.57 -16.14
C GLU A 113 16.92 -1.93 -16.82
N ASN A 114 16.87 -3.01 -16.04
CA ASN A 114 16.70 -4.38 -16.50
C ASN A 114 15.60 -5.12 -15.72
N PRO A 115 14.32 -4.76 -15.92
CA PRO A 115 13.22 -5.40 -15.21
C PRO A 115 13.07 -6.89 -15.54
N ASP A 116 13.50 -7.31 -16.73
CA ASP A 116 13.42 -8.72 -17.19
C ASP A 116 14.38 -9.65 -16.44
N GLU A 117 15.38 -9.14 -15.74
CA GLU A 117 16.31 -9.97 -14.94
C GLU A 117 15.68 -10.48 -13.64
N GLY A 118 14.61 -9.85 -13.18
CA GLY A 118 13.99 -10.16 -11.90
C GLY A 118 12.48 -10.35 -11.96
N PHE A 119 11.87 -10.43 -10.77
CA PHE A 119 10.42 -10.61 -10.65
C PHE A 119 9.64 -9.28 -10.65
N ARG A 120 10.27 -8.11 -10.81
CA ARG A 120 9.55 -6.85 -10.96
C ARG A 120 8.71 -6.85 -12.24
N SER A 121 7.65 -6.08 -12.26
CA SER A 121 6.75 -5.96 -13.41
C SER A 121 6.62 -4.52 -13.87
N ARG A 122 6.59 -4.34 -15.17
CA ARG A 122 6.18 -3.07 -15.79
C ARG A 122 4.72 -2.80 -15.53
N PHE A 123 4.35 -1.54 -15.51
CA PHE A 123 2.97 -1.08 -15.44
C PHE A 123 2.76 0.19 -16.28
N ASP A 124 1.51 0.49 -16.62
CA ASP A 124 1.14 1.74 -17.25
C ASP A 124 0.51 2.67 -16.22
N LYS A 125 0.85 3.94 -16.26
CA LYS A 125 0.25 4.96 -15.39
C LYS A 125 -1.26 5.09 -15.56
N ALA A 126 -1.79 4.74 -16.73
CA ALA A 126 -3.24 4.72 -16.97
C ALA A 126 -3.98 3.62 -16.20
N ASP A 127 -3.26 2.56 -15.81
CA ASP A 127 -3.80 1.43 -15.04
C ASP A 127 -3.47 1.54 -13.54
N GLU A 128 -2.77 2.60 -13.13
CA GLU A 128 -2.46 2.90 -11.74
C GLU A 128 -3.45 3.92 -11.18
N HIS A 129 -4.13 3.57 -10.09
CA HIS A 129 -5.05 4.48 -9.42
C HIS A 129 -4.82 4.47 -7.91
N ALA A 130 -4.76 5.67 -7.34
CA ALA A 130 -4.58 5.89 -5.91
C ALA A 130 -5.59 6.91 -5.40
N ARG A 131 -6.16 6.64 -4.23
CA ARG A 131 -6.97 7.57 -3.45
C ARG A 131 -6.78 7.27 -1.97
N PRO A 132 -7.20 8.14 -1.05
CA PRO A 132 -7.09 7.86 0.37
C PRO A 132 -7.72 6.51 0.76
N GLY A 133 -6.93 5.63 1.38
CA GLY A 133 -7.35 4.29 1.78
C GLY A 133 -7.25 3.21 0.69
N TYR A 134 -6.89 3.54 -0.55
CA TYR A 134 -6.88 2.58 -1.65
C TYR A 134 -5.76 2.80 -2.67
N TYR A 135 -5.22 1.69 -3.16
CA TYR A 135 -4.30 1.65 -4.30
C TYR A 135 -4.64 0.48 -5.22
N THR A 136 -4.49 0.67 -6.53
CA THR A 136 -4.58 -0.42 -7.51
C THR A 136 -3.69 -0.18 -8.72
N VAL A 137 -3.21 -1.28 -9.31
CA VAL A 137 -2.39 -1.26 -10.53
C VAL A 137 -2.50 -2.60 -11.25
N VAL A 138 -2.24 -2.60 -12.56
CA VAL A 138 -2.08 -3.83 -13.34
C VAL A 138 -0.60 -4.07 -13.62
N LEU A 139 -0.10 -5.22 -13.16
CA LEU A 139 1.25 -5.72 -13.42
C LEU A 139 1.29 -6.35 -14.82
N LYS A 140 1.79 -5.62 -15.81
CA LYS A 140 1.69 -5.98 -17.24
C LYS A 140 2.40 -7.28 -17.60
N ASP A 141 3.58 -7.50 -17.00
CA ASP A 141 4.40 -8.68 -17.36
C ASP A 141 3.77 -9.98 -16.84
N TYR A 142 2.85 -9.89 -15.87
CA TYR A 142 2.16 -11.03 -15.26
C TYR A 142 0.65 -11.07 -15.52
N GLY A 143 0.07 -9.99 -16.05
CA GLY A 143 -1.37 -9.86 -16.22
C GLY A 143 -2.16 -9.87 -14.90
N VAL A 144 -1.53 -9.53 -13.80
CA VAL A 144 -2.13 -9.53 -12.46
C VAL A 144 -2.58 -8.12 -12.09
N LYS A 145 -3.84 -7.98 -11.65
CA LYS A 145 -4.31 -6.76 -11.00
C LYS A 145 -4.07 -6.86 -9.50
N ALA A 146 -3.35 -5.89 -8.94
CA ALA A 146 -3.16 -5.73 -7.51
C ALA A 146 -4.06 -4.63 -6.96
N GLU A 147 -4.67 -4.87 -5.80
CA GLU A 147 -5.51 -3.93 -5.06
C GLU A 147 -5.10 -3.96 -3.59
N LEU A 148 -4.96 -2.78 -2.97
CA LEU A 148 -4.48 -2.63 -1.60
C LEU A 148 -5.40 -1.73 -0.80
N THR A 149 -5.61 -2.09 0.48
CA THR A 149 -6.22 -1.27 1.52
C THR A 149 -5.67 -1.69 2.89
N ALA A 150 -6.07 -1.03 3.97
CA ALA A 150 -5.59 -1.37 5.31
C ALA A 150 -6.60 -1.03 6.40
N THR A 151 -6.50 -1.73 7.53
CA THR A 151 -6.92 -1.24 8.85
C THR A 151 -5.72 -0.56 9.54
N ASP A 152 -5.79 -0.28 10.83
CA ASP A 152 -4.71 0.43 11.52
C ASP A 152 -3.40 -0.38 11.56
N ARG A 153 -3.48 -1.71 11.70
CA ARG A 153 -2.32 -2.61 11.87
C ARG A 153 -2.34 -3.81 10.94
N VAL A 154 -3.32 -3.90 10.03
CA VAL A 154 -3.43 -5.01 9.09
C VAL A 154 -3.50 -4.50 7.66
N GLY A 155 -2.57 -4.95 6.83
CA GLY A 155 -2.62 -4.73 5.39
C GLY A 155 -3.51 -5.75 4.70
N PHE A 156 -4.32 -5.28 3.76
CA PHE A 156 -5.14 -6.11 2.88
C PHE A 156 -4.63 -5.98 1.46
N GLN A 157 -4.29 -7.11 0.84
CA GLN A 157 -3.86 -7.17 -0.54
C GLN A 157 -4.74 -8.17 -1.29
N ARG A 158 -5.30 -7.77 -2.43
CA ARG A 158 -6.09 -8.61 -3.30
C ARG A 158 -5.45 -8.68 -4.68
N TYR A 159 -5.18 -9.88 -5.16
CA TYR A 159 -4.58 -10.13 -6.46
C TYR A 159 -5.52 -10.89 -7.36
N THR A 160 -5.87 -10.29 -8.49
CA THR A 160 -6.66 -10.94 -9.53
C THR A 160 -5.73 -11.50 -10.59
N PHE A 161 -5.72 -12.81 -10.73
CA PHE A 161 -4.80 -13.54 -11.61
C PHE A 161 -5.40 -13.85 -12.97
N PRO A 162 -4.58 -13.99 -14.02
CA PRO A 162 -4.95 -14.68 -15.26
C PRO A 162 -5.01 -16.19 -15.03
N GLU A 163 -5.40 -16.95 -16.06
CA GLU A 163 -5.25 -18.41 -16.06
C GLU A 163 -3.76 -18.77 -16.10
N SER A 164 -3.29 -19.53 -15.12
CA SER A 164 -1.89 -19.99 -15.04
C SER A 164 -1.75 -21.20 -14.10
N ASP A 165 -0.97 -22.19 -14.53
CA ASP A 165 -0.53 -23.29 -13.67
C ASP A 165 0.69 -22.89 -12.79
N GLN A 166 1.19 -21.66 -12.93
CA GLN A 166 2.40 -21.15 -12.26
C GLN A 166 2.16 -19.78 -11.67
N SER A 167 1.03 -19.58 -10.99
CA SER A 167 0.76 -18.36 -10.23
C SER A 167 1.45 -18.44 -8.86
N ARG A 168 2.02 -17.30 -8.41
CA ARG A 168 2.74 -17.25 -7.14
C ARG A 168 2.53 -15.90 -6.45
N ILE A 169 2.65 -15.93 -5.12
CA ILE A 169 2.82 -14.72 -4.30
C ILE A 169 4.17 -14.85 -3.59
N ILE A 170 5.11 -13.99 -3.94
CA ILE A 170 6.43 -13.93 -3.32
C ILE A 170 6.34 -13.05 -2.07
N PHE A 171 6.68 -13.59 -0.92
CA PHE A 171 6.96 -12.87 0.30
C PHE A 171 8.44 -12.53 0.33
N ASN A 172 8.76 -11.29 0.09
CA ASN A 172 10.11 -10.77 0.10
C ASN A 172 10.39 -10.11 1.45
N ILE A 173 11.18 -10.77 2.26
CA ILE A 173 11.59 -10.30 3.60
C ILE A 173 13.07 -9.96 3.67
N GLY A 174 13.80 -10.22 2.59
CA GLY A 174 15.23 -10.01 2.52
C GLY A 174 15.67 -8.73 1.83
N ASN A 175 14.75 -8.02 1.19
CA ASN A 175 15.05 -6.81 0.46
C ASN A 175 14.98 -5.57 1.34
N ARG A 176 15.95 -4.70 1.13
CA ARG A 176 15.93 -3.35 1.66
C ARG A 176 14.82 -2.53 1.01
N GLN A 177 14.10 -1.77 1.82
CA GLN A 177 13.05 -0.86 1.39
C GLN A 177 13.43 0.57 1.79
N GLY A 178 13.60 1.47 0.81
CA GLY A 178 13.95 2.86 1.05
C GLY A 178 15.15 3.01 2.00
N GLU A 179 15.01 3.78 3.05
CA GLU A 179 16.05 4.01 4.06
C GLU A 179 16.07 2.99 5.20
N SER A 180 15.34 1.88 5.11
CA SER A 180 15.32 0.85 6.16
C SER A 180 16.70 0.23 6.46
N GLY A 181 17.69 0.49 5.61
CA GLY A 181 19.04 -0.07 5.75
C GLY A 181 19.12 -1.54 5.34
N PRO A 182 20.26 -2.19 5.57
CA PRO A 182 20.41 -3.60 5.27
C PRO A 182 19.50 -4.43 6.19
N ILE A 183 19.04 -5.56 5.67
CA ILE A 183 18.38 -6.60 6.47
C ILE A 183 19.49 -7.43 7.11
N VAL A 184 19.50 -7.51 8.43
CA VAL A 184 20.52 -8.23 9.21
C VAL A 184 20.06 -9.60 9.64
N ASP A 185 18.75 -9.78 9.82
CA ASP A 185 18.14 -11.07 10.06
C ASP A 185 16.70 -11.07 9.58
N SER A 186 16.20 -12.24 9.19
CA SER A 186 14.82 -12.44 8.80
C SER A 186 14.42 -13.90 8.94
N TYR A 187 13.13 -14.14 9.08
CA TYR A 187 12.55 -15.47 9.17
C TYR A 187 11.16 -15.46 8.56
N ILE A 188 10.83 -16.52 7.82
CA ILE A 188 9.50 -16.77 7.30
C ILE A 188 9.20 -18.25 7.33
N LYS A 189 7.97 -18.59 7.70
CA LYS A 189 7.45 -19.95 7.72
C LYS A 189 6.01 -20.01 7.26
N MET A 190 5.70 -20.96 6.39
CA MET A 190 4.35 -21.40 6.10
C MET A 190 3.89 -22.39 7.17
N ILE A 191 2.96 -21.98 8.03
CA ILE A 191 2.42 -22.77 9.14
C ILE A 191 1.44 -23.82 8.64
N ASP A 192 0.63 -23.43 7.69
CA ASP A 192 -0.32 -24.25 6.95
C ASP A 192 -0.53 -23.64 5.54
N PRO A 193 -1.28 -24.26 4.62
CA PRO A 193 -1.44 -23.77 3.26
C PRO A 193 -2.04 -22.36 3.12
N GLN A 194 -2.59 -21.79 4.18
CA GLN A 194 -3.20 -20.46 4.18
C GLN A 194 -2.53 -19.48 5.17
N THR A 195 -1.53 -19.92 5.92
CA THR A 195 -0.94 -19.13 7.00
C THR A 195 0.56 -19.05 6.89
N VAL A 196 1.07 -17.82 6.92
CA VAL A 196 2.52 -17.53 6.90
C VAL A 196 2.84 -16.57 8.04
N GLU A 197 3.94 -16.83 8.74
CA GLU A 197 4.44 -15.92 9.78
C GLU A 197 5.92 -15.63 9.61
N GLY A 198 6.37 -14.53 10.20
CA GLY A 198 7.79 -14.21 10.14
C GLY A 198 8.16 -12.87 10.75
N TYR A 199 9.43 -12.52 10.55
CA TYR A 199 9.96 -11.22 10.93
C TYR A 199 11.07 -10.76 9.99
N VAL A 200 11.32 -9.46 10.01
CA VAL A 200 12.43 -8.78 9.33
C VAL A 200 13.11 -7.88 10.34
N ILE A 201 14.42 -7.96 10.45
CA ILE A 201 15.23 -7.07 11.30
C ILE A 201 16.15 -6.27 10.41
N SER A 202 15.99 -4.96 10.44
CA SER A 202 16.77 -4.02 9.62
C SER A 202 17.67 -3.13 10.48
N GLU A 203 18.74 -2.61 9.87
CA GLU A 203 19.64 -1.59 10.45
C GLU A 203 19.47 -0.26 9.72
N PRO A 204 18.51 0.59 10.10
CA PRO A 204 18.24 1.84 9.40
C PRO A 204 19.45 2.75 9.40
N THR A 205 19.90 3.14 8.22
CA THR A 205 21.16 3.92 8.03
C THR A 205 21.16 5.24 8.80
N TYR A 206 20.00 5.90 8.92
CA TYR A 206 19.88 7.14 9.65
C TYR A 206 19.94 6.93 11.16
N VAL A 207 19.29 5.86 11.67
CA VAL A 207 19.32 5.53 13.11
C VAL A 207 20.74 5.21 13.57
N GLN A 208 21.53 4.52 12.74
CA GLN A 208 22.92 4.18 13.03
C GLN A 208 23.80 5.42 13.32
N LYS A 209 23.45 6.60 12.78
CA LYS A 209 24.17 7.85 13.07
C LYS A 209 24.01 8.34 14.50
N TYR A 210 22.89 7.99 15.14
CA TYR A 210 22.57 8.43 16.51
C TYR A 210 22.71 7.31 17.53
N GLN A 211 22.48 6.09 17.11
CA GLN A 211 22.54 4.90 17.97
C GLN A 211 23.17 3.75 17.18
N ALA A 212 24.50 3.65 17.27
CA ALA A 212 25.25 2.57 16.62
C ALA A 212 24.79 1.19 17.12
N GLY A 213 24.55 0.26 16.19
CA GLY A 213 24.06 -1.08 16.47
C GLY A 213 22.54 -1.19 16.73
N ALA A 214 21.79 -0.10 16.62
CA ALA A 214 20.34 -0.16 16.76
C ALA A 214 19.71 -0.87 15.55
N THR A 215 18.76 -1.75 15.84
CA THR A 215 17.97 -2.48 14.84
C THR A 215 16.49 -2.16 14.98
N VAL A 216 15.74 -2.32 13.91
CA VAL A 216 14.28 -2.20 13.90
C VAL A 216 13.67 -3.52 13.46
N PRO A 217 13.01 -4.27 14.36
CA PRO A 217 12.27 -5.47 14.01
C PRO A 217 10.89 -5.12 13.47
N MET A 218 10.42 -5.88 12.49
CA MET A 218 9.04 -5.91 12.03
C MET A 218 8.59 -7.37 11.97
N TYR A 219 7.58 -7.69 12.76
CA TYR A 219 6.94 -9.01 12.80
C TYR A 219 5.66 -8.99 11.98
N PHE A 220 5.34 -10.09 11.34
CA PHE A 220 4.11 -10.24 10.58
C PHE A 220 3.46 -11.61 10.78
N TYR A 221 2.16 -11.63 10.59
CA TYR A 221 1.34 -12.82 10.52
C TYR A 221 0.35 -12.64 9.37
N ALA A 222 0.41 -13.51 8.36
CA ALA A 222 -0.37 -13.38 7.14
C ALA A 222 -1.34 -14.57 6.98
N VAL A 223 -2.58 -14.26 6.56
CA VAL A 223 -3.62 -15.25 6.26
C VAL A 223 -4.14 -15.02 4.85
N LEU A 224 -4.21 -16.11 4.08
CA LEU A 224 -4.75 -16.13 2.72
C LEU A 224 -6.14 -16.79 2.73
N ASP A 225 -7.04 -16.33 1.87
CA ASP A 225 -8.36 -16.98 1.65
C ASP A 225 -8.28 -18.22 0.77
N THR A 226 -7.20 -18.37 0.01
CA THR A 226 -6.96 -19.47 -0.93
C THR A 226 -5.74 -20.27 -0.46
N PRO A 227 -5.86 -21.60 -0.29
CA PRO A 227 -4.74 -22.43 0.11
C PRO A 227 -3.68 -22.53 -1.00
N ALA A 228 -2.41 -22.35 -0.63
CA ALA A 228 -1.28 -22.62 -1.52
C ALA A 228 -1.12 -24.12 -1.75
N GLU A 229 -0.71 -24.52 -2.95
CA GLU A 229 -0.37 -25.93 -3.25
C GLU A 229 0.94 -26.36 -2.60
N SER A 230 1.93 -25.43 -2.55
CA SER A 230 3.26 -25.65 -1.94
C SER A 230 3.94 -24.30 -1.70
N ALA A 231 5.08 -24.33 -1.02
CA ALA A 231 5.99 -23.20 -0.90
C ALA A 231 7.36 -23.52 -1.52
N SER A 232 7.93 -22.50 -2.15
CA SER A 232 9.32 -22.50 -2.64
C SER A 232 10.09 -21.43 -1.90
N VAL A 233 11.28 -21.77 -1.42
CA VAL A 233 12.14 -20.84 -0.65
C VAL A 233 13.47 -20.63 -1.36
N PHE A 234 14.00 -19.43 -1.23
CA PHE A 234 15.29 -19.06 -1.83
C PHE A 234 15.87 -17.82 -1.15
N HIS A 235 17.18 -17.66 -1.24
CA HIS A 235 17.82 -16.37 -1.00
C HIS A 235 17.94 -15.61 -2.30
N GLN A 236 18.09 -14.30 -2.22
CA GLN A 236 18.23 -13.43 -3.38
C GLN A 236 19.36 -13.90 -4.31
N GLY A 237 19.00 -14.24 -5.54
CA GLY A 237 19.91 -14.78 -6.55
C GLY A 237 20.36 -16.23 -6.29
N GLY A 238 19.81 -16.90 -5.28
CA GLY A 238 20.14 -18.27 -4.92
C GLY A 238 19.27 -19.32 -5.62
N GLU A 239 19.58 -20.59 -5.32
CA GLU A 239 18.80 -21.73 -5.79
C GLU A 239 17.44 -21.81 -5.08
N VAL A 240 16.42 -22.27 -5.82
CA VAL A 240 15.08 -22.50 -5.32
C VAL A 240 14.98 -23.92 -4.75
N SER A 241 14.41 -24.05 -3.57
CA SER A 241 14.10 -25.34 -2.96
C SER A 241 12.66 -25.37 -2.44
N GLU A 242 12.06 -26.56 -2.39
CA GLU A 242 10.77 -26.75 -1.72
C GLU A 242 10.98 -26.92 -0.23
N ALA A 243 10.45 -25.96 0.55
CA ALA A 243 10.48 -26.00 2.00
C ALA A 243 9.40 -25.08 2.57
N ASP A 244 9.03 -25.29 3.83
CA ASP A 244 8.02 -24.51 4.54
C ASP A 244 8.60 -23.33 5.32
N GLN A 245 9.95 -23.20 5.38
CA GLN A 245 10.62 -22.11 6.09
C GLN A 245 12.00 -21.78 5.52
N ILE A 246 12.40 -20.52 5.72
CA ILE A 246 13.74 -20.02 5.44
C ILE A 246 14.06 -18.85 6.38
N ASN A 247 15.34 -18.61 6.65
CA ASN A 247 15.81 -17.51 7.48
C ASN A 247 17.10 -16.87 6.92
N GLY A 248 17.46 -15.72 7.47
CA GLY A 248 18.66 -14.97 7.13
C GLY A 248 18.45 -13.88 6.09
N ALA A 249 19.43 -12.99 5.95
CA ALA A 249 19.39 -11.88 5.01
C ALA A 249 19.18 -12.37 3.57
N GLY A 250 18.31 -11.69 2.83
CA GLY A 250 17.96 -12.06 1.46
C GLY A 250 16.92 -13.18 1.33
N ALA A 251 16.36 -13.69 2.44
CA ALA A 251 15.37 -14.77 2.42
C ALA A 251 14.05 -14.33 1.75
N MET A 252 13.48 -15.22 0.96
CA MET A 252 12.20 -15.08 0.26
C MET A 252 11.44 -16.39 0.24
N MET A 253 10.10 -16.30 0.21
CA MET A 253 9.22 -17.46 0.04
C MET A 253 8.21 -17.14 -1.07
N ALA A 254 8.02 -18.05 -1.99
CA ALA A 254 6.96 -18.02 -2.99
C ALA A 254 5.91 -19.09 -2.66
N LEU A 255 4.68 -18.66 -2.41
CA LEU A 255 3.53 -19.56 -2.33
C LEU A 255 3.03 -19.85 -3.74
N ASN A 256 2.84 -21.12 -4.07
CA ASN A 256 2.49 -21.59 -5.41
C ASN A 256 1.00 -21.90 -5.51
N PHE A 257 0.37 -21.50 -6.62
CA PHE A 257 -1.05 -21.67 -6.90
C PHE A 257 -1.27 -22.07 -8.36
N LYS A 258 -2.41 -22.68 -8.63
CA LYS A 258 -3.02 -22.73 -9.97
C LYS A 258 -4.24 -21.84 -10.00
N THR A 259 -4.32 -20.97 -11.00
CA THR A 259 -5.39 -20.00 -11.12
C THR A 259 -6.12 -20.11 -12.46
N LYS A 260 -7.41 -19.81 -12.44
CA LYS A 260 -8.21 -19.51 -13.63
C LYS A 260 -8.26 -18.02 -13.86
N ALA A 261 -8.61 -17.61 -15.07
CA ALA A 261 -8.76 -16.19 -15.38
C ALA A 261 -9.83 -15.55 -14.48
N GLY A 262 -9.42 -14.51 -13.75
CA GLY A 262 -10.26 -13.76 -12.82
C GLY A 262 -10.28 -14.29 -11.38
N ASP A 263 -9.56 -15.36 -11.07
CA ASP A 263 -9.41 -15.84 -9.69
C ASP A 263 -8.76 -14.76 -8.84
N LYS A 264 -9.32 -14.55 -7.65
CA LYS A 264 -8.83 -13.58 -6.68
C LYS A 264 -8.25 -14.30 -5.47
N ILE A 265 -7.04 -13.92 -5.09
CA ILE A 265 -6.39 -14.35 -3.85
C ILE A 265 -6.27 -13.13 -2.94
N ASN A 266 -6.91 -13.19 -1.77
CA ASN A 266 -6.81 -12.15 -0.76
C ASN A 266 -5.80 -12.54 0.31
N VAL A 267 -4.95 -11.60 0.69
CA VAL A 267 -3.95 -11.75 1.75
C VAL A 267 -4.17 -10.67 2.79
N LYS A 268 -4.36 -11.06 4.04
CA LYS A 268 -4.35 -10.16 5.21
C LYS A 268 -3.01 -10.31 5.92
N VAL A 269 -2.36 -9.20 6.22
CA VAL A 269 -1.03 -9.20 6.88
C VAL A 269 -1.10 -8.34 8.14
N GLY A 270 -1.19 -8.98 9.29
CA GLY A 270 -1.07 -8.32 10.59
C GLY A 270 0.40 -7.97 10.87
N LEU A 271 0.64 -6.77 11.39
CA LEU A 271 1.96 -6.22 11.65
C LEU A 271 2.17 -5.94 13.13
N SER A 272 3.42 -6.06 13.60
CA SER A 272 3.81 -5.68 14.96
C SER A 272 5.31 -5.36 15.03
N TYR A 273 5.68 -4.39 15.86
CA TYR A 273 7.08 -4.12 16.21
C TYR A 273 7.60 -4.99 17.37
N THR A 274 6.77 -5.84 17.96
CA THR A 274 7.12 -6.49 19.23
C THR A 274 7.21 -8.00 19.16
N SER A 275 6.31 -8.69 18.43
CA SER A 275 6.35 -10.14 18.25
C SER A 275 5.42 -10.63 17.15
N ILE A 276 5.62 -11.87 16.67
CA ILE A 276 4.70 -12.58 15.76
C ILE A 276 3.33 -12.77 16.43
N ASP A 277 3.29 -13.13 17.72
CA ASP A 277 2.04 -13.29 18.46
C ASP A 277 1.22 -12.00 18.50
N ASN A 278 1.88 -10.84 18.65
CA ASN A 278 1.20 -9.56 18.59
C ASN A 278 0.77 -9.18 17.17
N ALA A 279 1.51 -9.56 16.14
CA ALA A 279 1.06 -9.41 14.76
C ALA A 279 -0.19 -10.25 14.47
N LYS A 280 -0.23 -11.49 14.97
CA LYS A 280 -1.39 -12.37 14.93
C LYS A 280 -2.58 -11.76 15.69
N LEU A 281 -2.35 -11.28 16.91
CA LEU A 281 -3.39 -10.65 17.73
C LEU A 281 -3.98 -9.41 17.05
N ASN A 282 -3.14 -8.59 16.40
CA ASN A 282 -3.59 -7.43 15.63
C ASN A 282 -4.50 -7.86 14.46
N LEU A 283 -4.12 -8.91 13.72
CA LEU A 283 -4.94 -9.43 12.64
C LEU A 283 -6.27 -9.99 13.16
N GLU A 284 -6.25 -10.79 14.23
CA GLU A 284 -7.46 -11.37 14.84
C GLU A 284 -8.40 -10.30 15.38
N THR A 285 -7.85 -9.22 15.94
CA THR A 285 -8.64 -8.12 16.54
C THR A 285 -9.28 -7.22 15.49
N GLU A 286 -8.56 -6.90 14.41
CA GLU A 286 -8.99 -5.88 13.46
C GLU A 286 -9.63 -6.46 12.19
N ALA A 287 -9.29 -7.69 11.81
CA ALA A 287 -9.50 -8.16 10.45
C ALA A 287 -10.01 -9.59 10.31
N SER A 288 -10.22 -10.36 11.39
CA SER A 288 -10.63 -11.76 11.26
C SER A 288 -11.87 -11.93 10.37
N ASP A 289 -12.88 -11.12 10.57
CA ASP A 289 -14.18 -11.23 9.90
C ASP A 289 -14.37 -10.23 8.74
N LEU A 290 -13.41 -9.31 8.52
CA LEU A 290 -13.52 -8.32 7.46
C LEU A 290 -13.13 -8.90 6.10
N THR A 291 -13.94 -8.66 5.10
CA THR A 291 -13.56 -8.80 3.70
C THR A 291 -12.69 -7.63 3.24
N PHE A 292 -12.06 -7.77 2.08
CA PHE A 292 -11.32 -6.67 1.45
C PHE A 292 -12.22 -5.44 1.19
N ASP A 293 -13.43 -5.67 0.70
CA ASP A 293 -14.34 -4.58 0.32
C ASP A 293 -14.91 -3.85 1.55
N GLU A 294 -15.14 -4.55 2.67
CA GLU A 294 -15.52 -3.92 3.94
C GLU A 294 -14.36 -3.11 4.53
N ALA A 295 -13.14 -3.65 4.53
CA ALA A 295 -11.96 -2.92 4.99
C ALA A 295 -11.69 -1.66 4.16
N LEU A 296 -11.93 -1.73 2.84
CA LEU A 296 -11.82 -0.58 1.94
C LEU A 296 -12.87 0.48 2.25
N ALA A 297 -14.14 0.08 2.38
CA ALA A 297 -15.23 1.01 2.70
C ALA A 297 -14.98 1.75 4.02
N ASP A 298 -14.54 1.03 5.03
CA ASP A 298 -14.13 1.59 6.33
C ASP A 298 -12.97 2.59 6.19
N ALA A 299 -11.95 2.26 5.42
CA ALA A 299 -10.78 3.13 5.21
C ALA A 299 -11.20 4.44 4.52
N GLU A 300 -12.06 4.35 3.50
CA GLU A 300 -12.60 5.53 2.78
C GLU A 300 -13.44 6.41 3.70
N GLU A 301 -14.33 5.83 4.53
CA GLU A 301 -15.14 6.57 5.50
C GLU A 301 -14.27 7.31 6.53
N ILE A 302 -13.28 6.63 7.10
CA ILE A 302 -12.36 7.22 8.10
C ILE A 302 -11.54 8.37 7.49
N TRP A 303 -11.10 8.25 6.22
CA TRP A 303 -10.43 9.33 5.52
C TRP A 303 -11.35 10.51 5.28
N GLU A 304 -12.58 10.26 4.83
CA GLU A 304 -13.56 11.33 4.60
C GLU A 304 -13.88 12.07 5.91
N GLU A 305 -14.09 11.34 7.01
CA GLU A 305 -14.30 11.95 8.34
C GLU A 305 -13.10 12.82 8.73
N SER A 306 -11.88 12.30 8.55
CA SER A 306 -10.64 12.98 8.95
C SER A 306 -10.41 14.26 8.16
N LEU A 307 -10.60 14.23 6.85
CA LEU A 307 -10.43 15.37 5.96
C LEU A 307 -11.56 16.40 6.12
N SER A 308 -12.79 15.95 6.38
CA SER A 308 -13.97 16.81 6.60
C SER A 308 -13.92 17.65 7.87
N ARG A 309 -12.95 17.42 8.77
CA ARG A 309 -12.72 18.29 9.94
C ARG A 309 -12.31 19.71 9.55
N VAL A 310 -11.77 19.88 8.35
CA VAL A 310 -11.44 21.19 7.77
C VAL A 310 -12.15 21.34 6.42
N LYS A 311 -13.18 22.20 6.36
CA LYS A 311 -13.91 22.47 5.13
C LYS A 311 -13.47 23.80 4.55
N VAL A 312 -12.92 23.76 3.32
CA VAL A 312 -12.43 24.93 2.59
C VAL A 312 -13.42 25.27 1.48
N TYR A 313 -13.89 26.51 1.47
CA TYR A 313 -14.81 27.02 0.47
C TYR A 313 -14.16 28.11 -0.38
N GLY A 314 -14.51 28.16 -1.66
CA GLY A 314 -13.94 29.11 -2.62
C GLY A 314 -12.56 28.68 -3.13
N GLY A 315 -11.86 29.58 -3.82
CA GLY A 315 -10.62 29.27 -4.50
C GLY A 315 -10.82 28.49 -5.81
N SER A 316 -9.70 28.17 -6.47
CA SER A 316 -9.72 27.30 -7.66
C SER A 316 -9.72 25.82 -7.24
N GLU A 317 -10.09 24.94 -8.15
CA GLU A 317 -9.99 23.49 -8.05
C GLU A 317 -8.56 23.08 -7.62
N ASP A 318 -7.55 23.58 -8.35
CA ASP A 318 -6.14 23.32 -8.03
C ASP A 318 -5.75 23.73 -6.61
N SER A 319 -6.34 24.81 -6.09
CA SER A 319 -6.08 25.25 -4.72
C SER A 319 -6.65 24.30 -3.69
N LYS A 320 -7.84 23.74 -3.95
CA LYS A 320 -8.46 22.73 -3.10
C LYS A 320 -7.67 21.42 -3.15
N ILE A 321 -7.26 20.98 -4.35
CA ILE A 321 -6.41 19.78 -4.52
C ILE A 321 -5.11 19.93 -3.71
N LYS A 322 -4.42 21.05 -3.83
CA LYS A 322 -3.19 21.30 -3.05
C LYS A 322 -3.44 21.30 -1.55
N PHE A 323 -4.54 21.90 -1.11
CA PHE A 323 -4.88 21.96 0.31
C PHE A 323 -5.18 20.57 0.89
N TYR A 324 -6.11 19.84 0.27
CA TYR A 324 -6.52 18.53 0.79
C TYR A 324 -5.45 17.47 0.63
N THR A 325 -4.66 17.51 -0.46
CA THR A 325 -3.49 16.65 -0.60
C THR A 325 -2.43 16.96 0.46
N GLY A 326 -2.18 18.25 0.76
CA GLY A 326 -1.28 18.63 1.84
C GLY A 326 -1.77 18.16 3.22
N LEU A 327 -3.07 18.29 3.50
CA LEU A 327 -3.68 17.80 4.73
C LEU A 327 -3.58 16.26 4.83
N TYR A 328 -3.89 15.55 3.74
CA TYR A 328 -3.73 14.10 3.63
C TYR A 328 -2.30 13.65 3.96
N HIS A 329 -1.28 14.24 3.31
CA HIS A 329 0.12 13.90 3.57
C HIS A 329 0.55 14.23 5.02
N ALA A 330 0.03 15.31 5.60
CA ALA A 330 0.33 15.65 6.99
C ALA A 330 -0.22 14.62 7.99
N ILE A 331 -1.39 14.05 7.71
CA ILE A 331 -2.02 13.00 8.52
C ILE A 331 -1.30 11.66 8.28
N LEU A 332 -1.01 11.33 7.01
CA LEU A 332 -0.38 10.07 6.62
C LEU A 332 1.04 9.91 7.20
N GLY A 333 1.83 10.99 7.21
CA GLY A 333 3.24 10.97 7.60
C GLY A 333 3.51 11.08 9.11
N ARG A 334 2.47 11.01 9.95
CA ARG A 334 2.59 11.25 11.40
C ARG A 334 1.99 10.13 12.28
N GLY A 335 1.81 8.98 11.70
CA GLY A 335 1.34 7.79 12.42
C GLY A 335 2.41 7.12 13.27
#